data_c7dcbc0c8801d990ed226bbafeee0bc4
#
_entry.id   c7dcbc0c8801d990ed226bbafeee0bc4
#
_cell.length_a   1.000
_cell.length_b   1.000
_cell.length_c   1.000
_cell.angle_alpha   90.00
_cell.angle_beta   90.00
_cell.angle_gamma   90.00
#
_symmetry.space_group_name_H-M   'P 1'
#
loop_
_entity.id
_entity.type
_entity.pdbx_description
1 polymer ?
#
loop_
_entity_poly.entity_id
_entity_poly.type
_entity_poly.pdbx_seq_one_letter_code
_entity_poly.pdbx_strand_id
1 'polypeptide(L)'
;ALDILIASDNIRKKLKSENDIYKFEYCSLDEKTYKIASYIPLEWENGKLVKVLLASMDVTQEKKAEIESRQALKEAYRSAENANRAKTEFLSNMSHDIRTPMNAIVGLTAIAGANIESQDRVIECLSKITESSRHLLGLINEVLDMARIESGKMTLAQEDFNLPDLVDNLITLTKPVLDEHKHNFDIRINHIEHEDVCGDSLRIQQVFVNLMSNAIKYTPDGGNITFSIEEKPNGFSELGCYEFTIEDNGIGMSPEFQKIMFDPFSRADDHRTTK
;
A
#
# COMPACT_ATOMS: atom_id res chain seq x y z
N ALA A 1 19.17 26.51 37.91
CA ALA A 1 19.49 27.74 38.67
C ALA A 1 18.57 27.78 39.89
N LEU A 2 19.07 28.35 40.99
CA LEU A 2 18.35 28.57 42.24
C LEU A 2 18.50 30.04 42.60
N ASP A 3 17.37 30.76 42.71
CA ASP A 3 17.36 32.18 43.04
C ASP A 3 16.39 32.40 44.20
N ILE A 4 16.79 33.23 45.17
CA ILE A 4 15.92 33.65 46.26
C ILE A 4 15.28 34.98 45.87
N LEU A 5 13.97 35.01 45.82
CA LEU A 5 13.19 36.16 45.37
C LEU A 5 12.25 36.64 46.48
N ILE A 6 11.95 37.94 46.46
CA ILE A 6 10.86 38.50 47.27
C ILE A 6 9.52 38.12 46.63
N ALA A 7 8.62 37.55 47.43
CA ALA A 7 7.33 37.08 46.97
C ALA A 7 6.45 38.22 46.46
N SER A 8 6.08 38.19 45.21
CA SER A 8 5.07 39.11 44.62
C SER A 8 3.65 38.67 44.99
N ASP A 9 2.69 39.58 44.85
CA ASP A 9 1.27 39.29 45.18
C ASP A 9 0.70 38.15 44.33
N ASN A 10 1.18 37.96 43.09
CA ASN A 10 0.75 36.85 42.25
C ASN A 10 1.26 35.50 42.76
N ILE A 11 2.48 35.42 43.26
CA ILE A 11 3.06 34.24 43.89
C ILE A 11 2.35 33.92 45.21
N ARG A 12 2.08 34.96 46.04
CA ARG A 12 1.34 34.82 47.30
C ARG A 12 -0.05 34.24 47.12
N LYS A 13 -0.73 34.53 46.00
CA LYS A 13 -2.04 33.96 45.68
C LYS A 13 -1.96 32.46 45.33
N LYS A 14 -0.83 31.98 44.83
CA LYS A 14 -0.61 30.58 44.42
C LYS A 14 -0.08 29.71 45.54
N LEU A 15 0.70 30.26 46.46
CA LEU A 15 1.29 29.55 47.59
C LEU A 15 0.57 30.00 48.85
N LYS A 16 -0.19 29.09 49.48
CA LYS A 16 -1.04 29.39 50.65
C LYS A 16 -0.50 28.78 51.96
N SER A 17 0.43 27.84 51.85
CA SER A 17 1.04 27.15 53.02
C SER A 17 2.53 26.91 52.76
N GLU A 18 3.26 26.56 53.86
CA GLU A 18 4.70 26.24 53.79
C GLU A 18 5.03 25.01 52.93
N ASN A 19 4.06 24.13 52.72
CA ASN A 19 4.23 22.91 51.94
C ASN A 19 3.77 23.05 50.47
N ASP A 20 3.24 24.20 50.07
CA ASP A 20 2.80 24.43 48.73
C ASP A 20 4.00 24.61 47.77
N ILE A 21 3.96 23.96 46.62
CA ILE A 21 4.93 24.19 45.55
C ILE A 21 4.15 24.55 44.29
N TYR A 22 4.43 25.71 43.72
CA TYR A 22 3.83 26.09 42.44
C TYR A 22 4.81 25.84 41.30
N LYS A 23 4.46 24.91 40.45
CA LYS A 23 5.25 24.53 39.28
C LYS A 23 4.57 24.98 37.98
N PHE A 24 5.35 25.43 37.04
CA PHE A 24 4.89 25.74 35.70
C PHE A 24 5.98 25.46 34.67
N GLU A 25 5.56 25.03 33.50
CA GLU A 25 6.42 24.84 32.34
C GLU A 25 6.40 26.12 31.50
N TYR A 26 7.54 26.46 30.94
CA TYR A 26 7.65 27.55 29.96
C TYR A 26 8.70 27.23 28.92
N CYS A 27 8.50 27.81 27.71
CA CYS A 27 9.47 27.77 26.65
C CYS A 27 10.20 29.11 26.58
N SER A 28 11.48 29.11 26.25
CA SER A 28 12.24 30.35 26.00
C SER A 28 11.68 31.09 24.79
N LEU A 29 11.95 32.40 24.71
CA LEU A 29 11.48 33.24 23.61
C LEU A 29 12.01 32.81 22.24
N ASP A 30 13.12 32.10 22.20
CA ASP A 30 13.69 31.50 20.99
C ASP A 30 13.07 30.13 20.62
N GLU A 31 12.09 29.65 21.41
CA GLU A 31 11.42 28.36 21.29
C GLU A 31 12.35 27.13 21.30
N LYS A 32 13.59 27.31 21.79
CA LYS A 32 14.62 26.24 21.75
C LYS A 32 14.79 25.51 23.05
N THR A 33 14.49 26.15 24.19
CA THR A 33 14.67 25.57 25.51
C THR A 33 13.37 25.51 26.28
N TYR A 34 13.10 24.35 26.88
CA TYR A 34 11.95 24.11 27.76
C TYR A 34 12.45 24.01 29.20
N LYS A 35 11.81 24.73 30.12
CA LYS A 35 12.17 24.74 31.53
C LYS A 35 10.95 24.56 32.41
N ILE A 36 11.15 23.86 33.52
CA ILE A 36 10.17 23.83 34.63
C ILE A 36 10.68 24.76 35.72
N ALA A 37 9.89 25.76 36.06
CA ALA A 37 10.15 26.60 37.23
C ALA A 37 9.27 26.18 38.39
N SER A 38 9.84 26.17 39.57
CA SER A 38 9.16 25.84 40.82
C SER A 38 9.38 26.96 41.80
N TYR A 39 8.30 27.55 42.30
CA TYR A 39 8.33 28.45 43.45
C TYR A 39 8.08 27.67 44.72
N ILE A 40 9.02 27.73 45.66
CA ILE A 40 9.00 27.02 46.95
C ILE A 40 9.02 28.07 48.05
N PRO A 41 8.05 28.12 49.00
CA PRO A 41 8.07 29.07 50.07
C PRO A 41 9.27 28.82 51.01
N LEU A 42 9.94 29.91 51.42
CA LEU A 42 11.09 29.85 52.32
C LEU A 42 10.81 30.53 53.63
N GLU A 43 10.12 31.64 53.61
CA GLU A 43 9.95 32.48 54.82
C GLU A 43 8.58 33.13 54.88
N TRP A 44 7.94 33.01 56.02
CA TRP A 44 6.63 33.61 56.31
C TRP A 44 6.74 34.53 57.53
N GLU A 45 6.24 35.77 57.40
CA GLU A 45 6.13 36.75 58.48
C GLU A 45 4.66 37.15 58.65
N ASN A 46 4.16 37.09 59.89
CA ASN A 46 2.77 37.46 60.23
C ASN A 46 1.71 36.81 59.32
N GLY A 47 1.94 35.54 58.92
CA GLY A 47 1.05 34.81 58.04
C GLY A 47 1.11 35.22 56.58
N LYS A 48 2.09 36.02 56.16
CA LYS A 48 2.35 36.41 54.77
C LYS A 48 3.67 35.83 54.26
N LEU A 49 3.66 35.27 53.10
CA LEU A 49 4.85 34.78 52.42
C LEU A 49 5.77 35.95 52.05
N VAL A 50 7.00 35.94 52.54
CA VAL A 50 7.99 37.00 52.32
C VAL A 50 9.02 36.58 51.26
N LYS A 51 9.58 35.37 51.42
CA LYS A 51 10.61 34.89 50.50
C LYS A 51 10.22 33.56 49.85
N VAL A 52 10.62 33.41 48.60
CA VAL A 52 10.46 32.19 47.82
C VAL A 52 11.78 31.79 47.17
N LEU A 53 11.99 30.50 47.06
CA LEU A 53 13.04 29.93 46.24
C LEU A 53 12.47 29.67 44.86
N LEU A 54 13.12 30.20 43.83
CA LEU A 54 12.88 29.84 42.43
C LEU A 54 13.88 28.76 42.03
N ALA A 55 13.42 27.55 41.80
CA ALA A 55 14.20 26.48 41.19
C ALA A 55 13.80 26.35 39.73
N SER A 56 14.79 26.31 38.85
CA SER A 56 14.57 26.11 37.41
C SER A 56 15.34 24.89 36.91
N MET A 57 14.65 23.98 36.25
CA MET A 57 15.19 22.78 35.65
C MET A 57 15.04 22.86 34.14
N ASP A 58 16.09 22.57 33.40
CA ASP A 58 16.03 22.43 31.96
C ASP A 58 15.50 21.02 31.62
N VAL A 59 14.41 20.97 30.87
CA VAL A 59 13.75 19.74 30.44
C VAL A 59 13.65 19.69 28.91
N THR A 60 14.56 20.37 28.24
CA THR A 60 14.52 20.52 26.79
C THR A 60 14.65 19.18 26.07
N GLN A 61 15.55 18.31 26.54
CA GLN A 61 15.77 17.00 25.89
C GLN A 61 14.55 16.10 26.08
N GLU A 62 14.00 16.06 27.28
CA GLU A 62 12.80 15.28 27.60
C GLU A 62 11.59 15.75 26.79
N LYS A 63 11.40 17.08 26.68
CA LYS A 63 10.28 17.64 25.90
C LYS A 63 10.43 17.41 24.41
N LYS A 64 11.62 17.54 23.87
CA LYS A 64 11.87 17.23 22.46
C LYS A 64 11.62 15.76 22.14
N ALA A 65 12.13 14.85 22.99
CA ALA A 65 11.88 13.42 22.84
C ALA A 65 10.38 13.08 22.95
N GLU A 66 9.64 13.73 23.88
CA GLU A 66 8.19 13.57 24.01
C GLU A 66 7.46 14.02 22.73
N ILE A 67 7.82 15.18 22.19
CA ILE A 67 7.22 15.73 20.96
C ILE A 67 7.51 14.81 19.76
N GLU A 68 8.76 14.39 19.58
CA GLU A 68 9.17 13.48 18.50
C GLU A 68 8.44 12.13 18.60
N SER A 69 8.38 11.55 19.79
CA SER A 69 7.65 10.30 20.03
C SER A 69 6.16 10.44 19.74
N ARG A 70 5.55 11.56 20.13
CA ARG A 70 4.14 11.83 19.85
C ARG A 70 3.87 12.03 18.35
N GLN A 71 4.79 12.68 17.64
CA GLN A 71 4.68 12.85 16.19
C GLN A 71 4.80 11.49 15.49
N ALA A 72 5.81 10.69 15.82
CA ALA A 72 6.00 9.35 15.27
C ALA A 72 4.79 8.45 15.53
N LEU A 73 4.22 8.48 16.74
CA LEU A 73 3.01 7.73 17.08
C LEU A 73 1.81 8.18 16.24
N LYS A 74 1.65 9.49 16.03
CA LYS A 74 0.56 10.04 15.21
C LYS A 74 0.69 9.64 13.75
N GLU A 75 1.90 9.64 13.22
CA GLU A 75 2.18 9.20 11.84
C GLU A 75 1.93 7.69 11.68
N ALA A 76 2.41 6.87 12.62
CA ALA A 76 2.16 5.43 12.64
C ALA A 76 0.66 5.11 12.73
N TYR A 77 -0.08 5.82 13.59
CA TYR A 77 -1.53 5.66 13.71
C TYR A 77 -2.25 6.00 12.39
N ARG A 78 -1.89 7.11 11.75
CA ARG A 78 -2.48 7.49 10.45
C ARG A 78 -2.19 6.47 9.36
N SER A 79 -0.96 5.97 9.30
CA SER A 79 -0.59 4.92 8.35
C SER A 79 -1.40 3.65 8.56
N ALA A 80 -1.52 3.19 9.82
CA ALA A 80 -2.31 2.02 10.17
C ALA A 80 -3.81 2.20 9.86
N GLU A 81 -4.38 3.39 10.11
CA GLU A 81 -5.77 3.70 9.80
C GLU A 81 -6.04 3.67 8.28
N ASN A 82 -5.14 4.27 7.49
CA ASN A 82 -5.23 4.25 6.03
C ASN A 82 -5.15 2.83 5.48
N ALA A 83 -4.20 2.02 5.97
CA ALA A 83 -4.08 0.61 5.58
C ALA A 83 -5.34 -0.20 5.93
N ASN A 84 -5.91 0.01 7.11
CA ASN A 84 -7.13 -0.69 7.53
C ASN A 84 -8.35 -0.26 6.71
N ARG A 85 -8.44 1.03 6.36
CA ARG A 85 -9.50 1.53 5.48
C ARG A 85 -9.40 0.93 4.08
N ALA A 86 -8.20 0.94 3.48
CA ALA A 86 -7.94 0.34 2.18
C ALA A 86 -8.26 -1.17 2.17
N LYS A 87 -7.90 -1.90 3.23
CA LYS A 87 -8.25 -3.31 3.40
C LYS A 87 -9.76 -3.55 3.46
N THR A 88 -10.51 -2.71 4.18
CA THR A 88 -11.96 -2.82 4.29
C THR A 88 -12.64 -2.57 2.94
N GLU A 89 -12.18 -1.56 2.22
CA GLU A 89 -12.68 -1.20 0.89
C GLU A 89 -12.37 -2.31 -0.12
N PHE A 90 -11.16 -2.88 -0.09
CA PHE A 90 -10.81 -4.04 -0.90
C PHE A 90 -11.74 -5.23 -0.67
N LEU A 91 -11.98 -5.61 0.60
CA LEU A 91 -12.88 -6.73 0.93
C LEU A 91 -14.31 -6.48 0.46
N SER A 92 -14.79 -5.23 0.55
CA SER A 92 -16.10 -4.84 0.04
C SER A 92 -16.19 -4.99 -1.48
N ASN A 93 -15.16 -4.50 -2.19
CA ASN A 93 -15.09 -4.60 -3.65
C ASN A 93 -14.95 -6.06 -4.09
N MET A 94 -14.10 -6.86 -3.41
CA MET A 94 -13.98 -8.29 -3.68
C MET A 94 -15.30 -9.04 -3.48
N SER A 95 -16.07 -8.70 -2.46
CA SER A 95 -17.40 -9.29 -2.26
C SER A 95 -18.35 -8.99 -3.42
N HIS A 96 -18.29 -7.78 -3.98
CA HIS A 96 -19.05 -7.41 -5.18
C HIS A 96 -18.55 -8.16 -6.41
N ASP A 97 -17.23 -8.19 -6.63
CA ASP A 97 -16.59 -8.81 -7.79
C ASP A 97 -16.78 -10.34 -7.81
N ILE A 98 -16.86 -10.97 -6.65
CA ILE A 98 -17.21 -12.41 -6.49
C ILE A 98 -18.70 -12.63 -6.76
N ARG A 99 -19.57 -11.74 -6.29
CA ARG A 99 -21.03 -11.90 -6.44
C ARG A 99 -21.48 -11.85 -7.90
N THR A 100 -20.87 -11.02 -8.72
CA THR A 100 -21.23 -10.83 -10.13
C THR A 100 -21.10 -12.13 -10.94
N PRO A 101 -19.95 -12.80 -11.04
CA PRO A 101 -19.82 -14.07 -11.75
C PRO A 101 -20.65 -15.18 -11.11
N MET A 102 -20.81 -15.20 -9.79
CA MET A 102 -21.65 -16.17 -9.10
C MET A 102 -23.11 -16.04 -9.51
N ASN A 103 -23.64 -14.82 -9.57
CA ASN A 103 -25.02 -14.58 -10.03
C ASN A 103 -25.19 -14.92 -11.52
N ALA A 104 -24.16 -14.66 -12.35
CA ALA A 104 -24.16 -15.06 -13.75
C ALA A 104 -24.23 -16.59 -13.90
N ILE A 105 -23.43 -17.35 -13.13
CA ILE A 105 -23.48 -18.83 -13.12
C ILE A 105 -24.88 -19.32 -12.75
N VAL A 106 -25.45 -18.81 -11.66
CA VAL A 106 -26.79 -19.19 -11.19
C VAL A 106 -27.87 -18.88 -12.24
N GLY A 107 -27.83 -17.65 -12.81
CA GLY A 107 -28.81 -17.23 -13.84
C GLY A 107 -28.68 -18.03 -15.11
N LEU A 108 -27.45 -18.27 -15.62
CA LEU A 108 -27.23 -19.05 -16.82
C LEU A 108 -27.62 -20.54 -16.64
N THR A 109 -27.43 -21.08 -15.44
CA THR A 109 -27.91 -22.44 -15.11
C THR A 109 -29.43 -22.54 -15.17
N ALA A 110 -30.12 -21.54 -14.65
CA ALA A 110 -31.60 -21.50 -14.73
C ALA A 110 -32.09 -21.33 -16.21
N ILE A 111 -31.42 -20.51 -17.00
CA ILE A 111 -31.69 -20.33 -18.44
C ILE A 111 -31.47 -21.63 -19.20
N ALA A 112 -30.36 -22.32 -18.96
CA ALA A 112 -30.06 -23.61 -19.60
C ALA A 112 -31.13 -24.66 -19.25
N GLY A 113 -31.54 -24.73 -17.98
CA GLY A 113 -32.60 -25.64 -17.54
C GLY A 113 -33.96 -25.33 -18.20
N ALA A 114 -34.33 -24.07 -18.38
CA ALA A 114 -35.54 -23.64 -19.03
C ALA A 114 -35.54 -23.86 -20.56
N ASN A 115 -34.36 -24.03 -21.18
CA ASN A 115 -34.18 -24.20 -22.61
C ASN A 115 -33.53 -25.55 -22.97
N ILE A 116 -33.82 -26.59 -22.20
CA ILE A 116 -33.13 -27.90 -22.30
C ILE A 116 -33.32 -28.57 -23.66
N GLU A 117 -34.39 -28.25 -24.37
CA GLU A 117 -34.67 -28.77 -25.71
C GLU A 117 -33.87 -28.04 -26.81
N SER A 118 -33.27 -26.88 -26.52
CA SER A 118 -32.46 -26.13 -27.46
C SER A 118 -30.95 -26.36 -27.17
N GLN A 119 -30.35 -27.28 -27.89
CA GLN A 119 -28.95 -27.64 -27.72
C GLN A 119 -28.02 -26.44 -27.84
N ASP A 120 -28.25 -25.55 -28.83
CA ASP A 120 -27.40 -24.36 -29.06
C ASP A 120 -27.45 -23.40 -27.84
N ARG A 121 -28.62 -23.18 -27.29
CA ARG A 121 -28.81 -22.35 -26.09
C ARG A 121 -28.14 -22.94 -24.88
N VAL A 122 -28.23 -24.23 -24.69
CA VAL A 122 -27.58 -24.94 -23.58
C VAL A 122 -26.07 -24.85 -23.72
N ILE A 123 -25.51 -25.05 -24.90
CA ILE A 123 -24.07 -24.94 -25.17
C ILE A 123 -23.59 -23.50 -24.91
N GLU A 124 -24.30 -22.48 -25.36
CA GLU A 124 -23.97 -21.08 -25.09
C GLU A 124 -23.96 -20.79 -23.58
N CYS A 125 -24.97 -21.25 -22.84
CA CYS A 125 -25.01 -21.09 -21.38
C CYS A 125 -23.86 -21.78 -20.67
N LEU A 126 -23.52 -23.02 -21.07
CA LEU A 126 -22.40 -23.77 -20.48
C LEU A 126 -21.05 -23.10 -20.74
N SER A 127 -20.85 -22.56 -21.94
CA SER A 127 -19.64 -21.80 -22.28
C SER A 127 -19.49 -20.58 -21.34
N LYS A 128 -20.53 -19.78 -21.19
CA LYS A 128 -20.54 -18.60 -20.31
C LYS A 128 -20.41 -18.96 -18.82
N ILE A 129 -20.98 -20.08 -18.38
CA ILE A 129 -20.80 -20.60 -17.02
C ILE A 129 -19.33 -20.96 -16.79
N THR A 130 -18.70 -21.63 -17.77
CA THR A 130 -17.28 -22.00 -17.68
C THR A 130 -16.38 -20.76 -17.59
N GLU A 131 -16.62 -19.75 -18.40
CA GLU A 131 -15.92 -18.48 -18.37
C GLU A 131 -16.07 -17.78 -17.00
N SER A 132 -17.31 -17.63 -16.54
CA SER A 132 -17.62 -17.02 -15.24
C SER A 132 -16.99 -17.79 -14.06
N SER A 133 -16.92 -19.12 -14.15
CA SER A 133 -16.29 -19.98 -13.13
C SER A 133 -14.77 -19.81 -13.11
N ARG A 134 -14.13 -19.71 -14.28
CA ARG A 134 -12.68 -19.43 -14.36
C ARG A 134 -12.34 -18.05 -13.78
N HIS A 135 -13.16 -17.06 -14.12
CA HIS A 135 -12.98 -15.71 -13.56
C HIS A 135 -13.12 -15.71 -12.02
N LEU A 136 -14.12 -16.39 -11.49
CA LEU A 136 -14.32 -16.54 -10.04
C LEU A 136 -13.13 -17.22 -9.34
N LEU A 137 -12.60 -18.31 -9.93
CA LEU A 137 -11.40 -18.98 -9.41
C LEU A 137 -10.18 -18.06 -9.43
N GLY A 138 -10.03 -17.23 -10.46
CA GLY A 138 -8.97 -16.21 -10.51
C GLY A 138 -9.04 -15.24 -9.32
N LEU A 139 -10.23 -14.66 -9.08
CA LEU A 139 -10.45 -13.73 -7.96
C LEU A 139 -10.18 -14.38 -6.59
N ILE A 140 -10.59 -15.64 -6.41
CA ILE A 140 -10.32 -16.38 -5.16
C ILE A 140 -8.81 -16.56 -4.96
N ASN A 141 -8.09 -16.94 -6.02
CA ASN A 141 -6.63 -17.10 -5.94
C ASN A 141 -5.91 -15.80 -5.64
N GLU A 142 -6.35 -14.67 -6.20
CA GLU A 142 -5.81 -13.33 -5.89
C GLU A 142 -5.96 -13.00 -4.39
N VAL A 143 -7.14 -13.26 -3.81
CA VAL A 143 -7.38 -13.06 -2.37
C VAL A 143 -6.49 -13.96 -1.50
N LEU A 144 -6.34 -15.23 -1.89
CA LEU A 144 -5.50 -16.18 -1.17
C LEU A 144 -4.02 -15.82 -1.27
N ASP A 145 -3.55 -15.39 -2.44
CA ASP A 145 -2.18 -14.94 -2.62
C ASP A 145 -1.90 -13.68 -1.78
N MET A 146 -2.83 -12.73 -1.74
CA MET A 146 -2.72 -11.54 -0.89
C MET A 146 -2.62 -11.91 0.59
N ALA A 147 -3.47 -12.84 1.06
CA ALA A 147 -3.42 -13.30 2.45
C ALA A 147 -2.10 -14.02 2.80
N ARG A 148 -1.51 -14.75 1.85
CA ARG A 148 -0.19 -15.38 2.02
C ARG A 148 0.93 -14.36 2.09
N ILE A 149 0.90 -13.32 1.24
CA ILE A 149 1.86 -12.21 1.25
C ILE A 149 1.77 -11.45 2.57
N GLU A 150 0.57 -11.02 3.00
CA GLU A 150 0.37 -10.29 4.26
C GLU A 150 0.85 -11.07 5.49
N SER A 151 0.65 -12.39 5.49
CA SER A 151 1.08 -13.25 6.60
C SER A 151 2.56 -13.63 6.57
N GLY A 152 3.33 -13.21 5.55
CA GLY A 152 4.73 -13.59 5.35
C GLY A 152 4.93 -15.09 5.08
N LYS A 153 3.87 -15.81 4.68
CA LYS A 153 3.90 -17.25 4.42
C LYS A 153 4.08 -17.60 2.95
N MET A 154 4.29 -16.61 2.09
CA MET A 154 4.57 -16.84 0.70
C MET A 154 5.99 -17.41 0.55
N THR A 155 6.11 -18.60 -0.02
CA THR A 155 7.39 -19.21 -0.39
C THR A 155 7.49 -19.22 -1.90
N LEU A 156 8.66 -18.82 -2.44
CA LEU A 156 8.94 -18.91 -3.86
C LEU A 156 9.57 -20.26 -4.16
N ALA A 157 9.14 -20.87 -5.25
CA ALA A 157 9.78 -22.07 -5.79
C ALA A 157 11.16 -21.70 -6.36
N GLN A 158 12.08 -22.68 -6.32
CA GLN A 158 13.38 -22.59 -6.98
C GLN A 158 13.47 -23.75 -7.97
N GLU A 159 13.07 -23.48 -9.21
CA GLU A 159 13.01 -24.46 -10.28
C GLU A 159 13.78 -23.91 -11.48
N ASP A 160 14.47 -24.78 -12.20
CA ASP A 160 15.16 -24.42 -13.43
C ASP A 160 14.13 -24.24 -14.54
N PHE A 161 14.19 -23.14 -15.27
CA PHE A 161 13.32 -22.87 -16.40
C PHE A 161 14.07 -22.05 -17.47
N ASN A 162 13.53 -22.07 -18.69
CA ASN A 162 14.06 -21.34 -19.82
C ASN A 162 13.28 -20.04 -20.06
N LEU A 163 13.99 -18.92 -20.21
CA LEU A 163 13.38 -17.60 -20.43
C LEU A 163 12.59 -17.48 -21.74
N PRO A 164 13.10 -17.96 -22.89
CA PRO A 164 12.32 -18.06 -24.13
C PRO A 164 10.98 -18.79 -23.93
N ASP A 165 10.94 -19.92 -23.25
CA ASP A 165 9.69 -20.66 -23.00
C ASP A 165 8.72 -19.83 -22.15
N LEU A 166 9.21 -19.08 -21.18
CA LEU A 166 8.40 -18.18 -20.36
C LEU A 166 7.77 -17.08 -21.23
N VAL A 167 8.55 -16.48 -22.12
CA VAL A 167 8.08 -15.42 -23.04
C VAL A 167 7.06 -15.97 -24.04
N ASP A 168 7.31 -17.13 -24.62
CA ASP A 168 6.40 -17.79 -25.57
C ASP A 168 5.06 -18.13 -24.92
N ASN A 169 5.08 -18.61 -23.68
CA ASN A 169 3.87 -18.85 -22.89
C ASN A 169 3.10 -17.55 -22.62
N LEU A 170 3.78 -16.45 -22.27
CA LEU A 170 3.17 -15.14 -22.07
C LEU A 170 2.49 -14.65 -23.36
N ILE A 171 3.16 -14.75 -24.50
CA ILE A 171 2.62 -14.38 -25.81
C ILE A 171 1.37 -15.20 -26.13
N THR A 172 1.45 -16.52 -25.94
CA THR A 172 0.32 -17.44 -26.20
C THR A 172 -0.91 -17.08 -25.40
N LEU A 173 -0.73 -16.66 -24.14
CA LEU A 173 -1.82 -16.28 -23.23
C LEU A 173 -2.41 -14.91 -23.58
N THR A 174 -1.61 -13.96 -24.04
CA THR A 174 -2.03 -12.56 -24.20
C THR A 174 -2.46 -12.23 -25.63
N LYS A 175 -1.93 -12.93 -26.64
CA LYS A 175 -2.19 -12.67 -28.07
C LYS A 175 -3.67 -12.67 -28.44
N PRO A 176 -4.52 -13.62 -28.01
CA PRO A 176 -5.94 -13.60 -28.38
C PRO A 176 -6.64 -12.31 -27.95
N VAL A 177 -6.31 -11.76 -26.77
CA VAL A 177 -6.92 -10.53 -26.27
C VAL A 177 -6.33 -9.29 -26.96
N LEU A 178 -5.03 -9.31 -27.28
CA LEU A 178 -4.39 -8.27 -28.08
C LEU A 178 -5.02 -8.16 -29.48
N ASP A 179 -5.28 -9.30 -30.13
CA ASP A 179 -5.89 -9.37 -31.45
C ASP A 179 -7.36 -8.90 -31.41
N GLU A 180 -8.12 -9.23 -30.38
CA GLU A 180 -9.50 -8.76 -30.16
C GLU A 180 -9.58 -7.24 -30.12
N HIS A 181 -8.67 -6.59 -29.37
CA HIS A 181 -8.56 -5.14 -29.25
C HIS A 181 -7.75 -4.49 -30.38
N LYS A 182 -7.26 -5.28 -31.34
CA LYS A 182 -6.46 -4.83 -32.52
C LYS A 182 -5.21 -4.04 -32.09
N HIS A 183 -4.61 -4.35 -30.94
CA HIS A 183 -3.40 -3.69 -30.50
C HIS A 183 -2.20 -4.08 -31.39
N ASN A 184 -1.33 -3.11 -31.64
CA ASN A 184 -0.02 -3.35 -32.23
C ASN A 184 0.91 -3.82 -31.10
N PHE A 185 1.28 -5.09 -31.13
CA PHE A 185 2.17 -5.68 -30.13
C PHE A 185 3.56 -5.91 -30.71
N ASP A 186 4.57 -5.34 -30.08
CA ASP A 186 5.99 -5.46 -30.41
C ASP A 186 6.76 -6.16 -29.30
N ILE A 187 7.67 -7.07 -29.67
CA ILE A 187 8.50 -7.82 -28.75
C ILE A 187 9.96 -7.55 -29.07
N ARG A 188 10.73 -7.13 -28.08
CA ARG A 188 12.16 -6.82 -28.20
C ARG A 188 12.96 -7.65 -27.21
N ILE A 189 13.82 -8.50 -27.73
CA ILE A 189 14.74 -9.32 -26.92
C ILE A 189 16.15 -8.82 -27.21
N ASN A 190 16.80 -8.27 -26.19
CA ASN A 190 18.10 -7.64 -26.32
C ASN A 190 19.12 -8.34 -25.41
N HIS A 191 20.26 -8.71 -25.97
CA HIS A 191 21.44 -9.16 -25.22
C HIS A 191 21.17 -10.21 -24.13
N ILE A 192 20.46 -11.28 -24.44
CA ILE A 192 20.28 -12.42 -23.54
C ILE A 192 21.43 -13.41 -23.80
N GLU A 193 22.32 -13.57 -22.84
CA GLU A 193 23.43 -14.54 -22.90
C GLU A 193 23.11 -15.82 -22.14
N HIS A 194 22.27 -15.72 -21.09
CA HIS A 194 21.90 -16.84 -20.24
C HIS A 194 20.37 -17.02 -20.27
N GLU A 195 19.94 -18.04 -21.00
CA GLU A 195 18.51 -18.34 -21.18
C GLU A 195 17.95 -19.25 -20.08
N ASP A 196 18.79 -20.14 -19.53
CA ASP A 196 18.40 -21.05 -18.46
C ASP A 196 18.64 -20.41 -17.10
N VAL A 197 17.59 -20.26 -16.32
CA VAL A 197 17.60 -19.58 -15.05
C VAL A 197 16.85 -20.37 -13.97
N CYS A 198 17.16 -20.10 -12.69
CA CYS A 198 16.50 -20.73 -11.56
C CYS A 198 15.61 -19.69 -10.84
N GLY A 199 14.34 -20.05 -10.60
CA GLY A 199 13.39 -19.20 -9.92
C GLY A 199 11.96 -19.77 -9.94
N ASP A 200 10.98 -18.95 -9.58
CA ASP A 200 9.55 -19.32 -9.63
C ASP A 200 8.94 -18.82 -10.94
N SER A 201 9.04 -19.64 -11.99
CA SER A 201 8.54 -19.29 -13.32
C SER A 201 7.05 -18.95 -13.33
N LEU A 202 6.25 -19.67 -12.51
CA LEU A 202 4.81 -19.46 -12.41
C LEU A 202 4.47 -18.08 -11.82
N ARG A 203 5.19 -17.66 -10.79
CA ARG A 203 4.98 -16.34 -10.18
C ARG A 203 5.49 -15.21 -11.06
N ILE A 204 6.60 -15.41 -11.75
CA ILE A 204 7.10 -14.45 -12.75
C ILE A 204 6.08 -14.30 -13.87
N GLN A 205 5.56 -15.40 -14.40
CA GLN A 205 4.51 -15.38 -15.42
C GLN A 205 3.24 -14.66 -14.92
N GLN A 206 2.82 -14.89 -13.68
CA GLN A 206 1.68 -14.21 -13.08
C GLN A 206 1.86 -12.68 -13.04
N VAL A 207 3.06 -12.21 -12.69
CA VAL A 207 3.39 -10.77 -12.72
C VAL A 207 3.23 -10.21 -14.14
N PHE A 208 3.79 -10.89 -15.14
CA PHE A 208 3.72 -10.42 -16.53
C PHE A 208 2.30 -10.46 -17.09
N VAL A 209 1.54 -11.50 -16.82
CA VAL A 209 0.12 -11.59 -17.23
C VAL A 209 -0.68 -10.44 -16.63
N ASN A 210 -0.46 -10.12 -15.37
CA ASN A 210 -1.14 -8.99 -14.69
C ASN A 210 -0.77 -7.65 -15.33
N LEU A 211 0.52 -7.41 -15.59
CA LEU A 211 0.98 -6.18 -16.21
C LEU A 211 0.49 -6.05 -17.66
N MET A 212 0.56 -7.13 -18.44
CA MET A 212 0.03 -7.17 -19.82
C MET A 212 -1.48 -6.95 -19.86
N SER A 213 -2.22 -7.59 -18.96
CA SER A 213 -3.67 -7.37 -18.83
C SER A 213 -4.02 -5.91 -18.54
N ASN A 214 -3.23 -5.26 -17.66
CA ASN A 214 -3.38 -3.83 -17.41
C ASN A 214 -3.06 -2.99 -18.66
N ALA A 215 -1.95 -3.25 -19.34
CA ALA A 215 -1.59 -2.55 -20.57
C ALA A 215 -2.69 -2.67 -21.62
N ILE A 216 -3.22 -3.88 -21.86
CA ILE A 216 -4.33 -4.12 -22.80
C ILE A 216 -5.58 -3.35 -22.39
N LYS A 217 -5.97 -3.43 -21.13
CA LYS A 217 -7.19 -2.80 -20.59
C LYS A 217 -7.18 -1.27 -20.67
N TYR A 218 -6.02 -0.66 -20.44
CA TYR A 218 -5.90 0.80 -20.34
C TYR A 218 -5.38 1.46 -21.64
N THR A 219 -5.08 0.68 -22.65
CA THR A 219 -4.74 1.15 -23.99
C THR A 219 -6.00 1.14 -24.87
N PRO A 220 -6.33 2.23 -25.56
CA PRO A 220 -7.45 2.24 -26.52
C PRO A 220 -7.22 1.26 -27.66
N ASP A 221 -8.32 0.71 -28.22
CA ASP A 221 -8.27 -0.21 -29.36
C ASP A 221 -7.38 0.32 -30.49
N GLY A 222 -6.51 -0.53 -31.01
CA GLY A 222 -5.52 -0.15 -32.05
C GLY A 222 -4.28 0.56 -31.49
N GLY A 223 -4.15 0.71 -30.16
CA GLY A 223 -2.96 1.28 -29.55
C GLY A 223 -1.73 0.38 -29.61
N ASN A 224 -0.60 0.86 -29.09
CA ASN A 224 0.69 0.17 -29.17
C ASN A 224 1.07 -0.34 -27.77
N ILE A 225 1.50 -1.59 -27.70
CA ILE A 225 2.06 -2.22 -26.50
C ILE A 225 3.38 -2.87 -26.89
N THR A 226 4.45 -2.57 -26.15
CA THR A 226 5.77 -3.16 -26.36
C THR A 226 6.18 -3.94 -25.13
N PHE A 227 6.63 -5.17 -25.31
CA PHE A 227 7.28 -5.99 -24.30
C PHE A 227 8.75 -6.10 -24.64
N SER A 228 9.63 -5.81 -23.70
CA SER A 228 11.06 -6.00 -23.91
C SER A 228 11.72 -6.70 -22.73
N ILE A 229 12.75 -7.48 -23.06
CA ILE A 229 13.63 -8.15 -22.11
C ILE A 229 15.08 -7.87 -22.47
N GLU A 230 15.88 -7.58 -21.46
CA GLU A 230 17.32 -7.35 -21.61
C GLU A 230 18.06 -7.93 -20.40
N GLU A 231 19.13 -8.69 -20.65
CA GLU A 231 20.04 -9.08 -19.60
C GLU A 231 21.02 -7.94 -19.31
N LYS A 232 21.06 -7.49 -18.05
CA LYS A 232 21.93 -6.40 -17.61
C LYS A 232 23.20 -6.95 -17.00
N PRO A 233 24.37 -6.30 -17.26
CA PRO A 233 25.61 -6.63 -16.57
C PRO A 233 25.40 -6.50 -15.06
N ASN A 234 25.81 -7.51 -14.31
CA ASN A 234 25.83 -7.44 -12.87
C ASN A 234 27.22 -7.78 -12.32
N GLY A 235 27.53 -7.39 -11.09
CA GLY A 235 28.83 -7.65 -10.46
C GLY A 235 28.96 -9.08 -9.87
N PHE A 236 27.98 -9.95 -10.08
CA PHE A 236 27.93 -11.30 -9.50
C PHE A 236 28.00 -12.34 -10.62
N SER A 237 28.98 -13.23 -10.56
CA SER A 237 29.20 -14.26 -11.60
C SER A 237 28.17 -15.39 -11.61
N GLU A 238 27.38 -15.54 -10.54
CA GLU A 238 26.42 -16.64 -10.36
C GLU A 238 24.94 -16.18 -10.44
N LEU A 239 24.69 -14.88 -10.63
CA LEU A 239 23.35 -14.32 -10.67
C LEU A 239 23.14 -13.57 -11.99
N GLY A 240 22.09 -13.90 -12.72
CA GLY A 240 21.61 -13.09 -13.85
C GLY A 240 20.80 -11.88 -13.35
N CYS A 241 20.90 -10.78 -14.07
CA CYS A 241 20.06 -9.60 -13.85
C CYS A 241 19.27 -9.32 -15.12
N TYR A 242 17.96 -9.51 -15.10
CA TYR A 242 17.10 -9.33 -16.25
C TYR A 242 16.15 -8.15 -16.03
N GLU A 243 16.12 -7.24 -16.98
CA GLU A 243 15.17 -6.12 -17.00
C GLU A 243 14.06 -6.45 -18.00
N PHE A 244 12.83 -6.49 -17.47
CA PHE A 244 11.63 -6.65 -18.27
C PHE A 244 10.89 -5.32 -18.31
N THR A 245 10.51 -4.88 -19.50
CA THR A 245 9.78 -3.62 -19.67
C THR A 245 8.50 -3.88 -20.44
N ILE A 246 7.38 -3.37 -19.93
CA ILE A 246 6.10 -3.31 -20.64
C ILE A 246 5.76 -1.84 -20.81
N GLU A 247 5.65 -1.40 -22.05
CA GLU A 247 5.34 -0.02 -22.41
C GLU A 247 4.04 0.01 -23.21
N ASP A 248 3.12 0.88 -22.80
CA ASP A 248 1.87 1.13 -23.49
C ASP A 248 1.68 2.62 -23.79
N ASN A 249 0.88 2.95 -24.79
CA ASN A 249 0.51 4.32 -25.12
C ASN A 249 -0.93 4.64 -24.68
N GLY A 250 -1.38 4.03 -23.61
CA GLY A 250 -2.70 4.18 -23.03
C GLY A 250 -2.93 5.49 -22.29
N ILE A 251 -3.94 5.49 -21.40
CA ILE A 251 -4.37 6.68 -20.67
C ILE A 251 -3.38 7.16 -19.60
N GLY A 252 -2.39 6.34 -19.25
CA GLY A 252 -1.41 6.62 -18.20
C GLY A 252 -2.02 6.67 -16.79
N MET A 253 -1.20 7.06 -15.84
CA MET A 253 -1.55 7.16 -14.42
C MET A 253 -1.28 8.58 -13.89
N SER A 254 -2.17 9.09 -13.01
CA SER A 254 -1.95 10.38 -12.38
C SER A 254 -0.72 10.36 -11.46
N PRO A 255 -0.01 11.49 -11.27
CA PRO A 255 1.14 11.55 -10.36
C PRO A 255 0.80 11.18 -8.92
N GLU A 256 -0.45 11.41 -8.49
CA GLU A 256 -0.95 11.05 -7.17
C GLU A 256 -1.07 9.53 -7.05
N PHE A 257 -1.66 8.87 -8.04
CA PHE A 257 -1.80 7.41 -8.06
C PHE A 257 -0.45 6.70 -8.18
N GLN A 258 0.50 7.23 -8.97
CA GLN A 258 1.85 6.65 -9.09
C GLN A 258 2.57 6.51 -7.75
N LYS A 259 2.28 7.37 -6.77
CA LYS A 259 2.88 7.30 -5.43
C LYS A 259 2.37 6.16 -4.57
N ILE A 260 1.18 5.67 -4.87
CA ILE A 260 0.47 4.66 -4.07
C ILE A 260 0.14 3.40 -4.88
N MET A 261 0.50 3.32 -6.16
CA MET A 261 0.10 2.21 -7.04
C MET A 261 0.61 0.83 -6.59
N PHE A 262 1.68 0.80 -5.78
CA PHE A 262 2.22 -0.41 -5.17
C PHE A 262 1.77 -0.62 -3.72
N ASP A 263 1.01 0.32 -3.16
CA ASP A 263 0.44 0.11 -1.83
C ASP A 263 -0.62 -1.01 -1.89
N PRO A 264 -0.66 -1.90 -0.91
CA PRO A 264 -1.69 -2.92 -0.86
C PRO A 264 -3.09 -2.31 -0.96
N PHE A 265 -3.96 -2.93 -1.81
CA PHE A 265 -5.35 -2.53 -2.01
C PHE A 265 -5.59 -1.20 -2.73
N SER A 266 -4.54 -0.54 -3.26
CA SER A 266 -4.70 0.69 -4.03
C SER A 266 -5.40 0.43 -5.36
N ARG A 267 -6.32 1.31 -5.74
CA ARG A 267 -6.97 1.35 -7.07
C ARG A 267 -7.02 2.81 -7.54
N ALA A 268 -6.84 3.03 -8.84
CA ALA A 268 -7.17 4.33 -9.42
C ALA A 268 -8.70 4.51 -9.39
N ASP A 269 -9.17 5.71 -9.01
CA ASP A 269 -10.58 6.09 -9.14
C ASP A 269 -10.96 6.15 -10.62
N ASP A 270 -11.44 5.05 -11.16
CA ASP A 270 -11.85 4.96 -12.55
C ASP A 270 -13.30 5.37 -12.70
N HIS A 271 -13.56 6.66 -12.91
CA HIS A 271 -14.88 7.19 -13.22
C HIS A 271 -15.45 6.70 -14.58
N ARG A 272 -14.77 5.78 -15.29
CA ARG A 272 -15.13 5.28 -16.62
C ARG A 272 -15.77 3.89 -16.65
N THR A 273 -15.74 3.14 -15.56
CA THR A 273 -16.33 1.79 -15.51
C THR A 273 -17.80 1.76 -15.10
N THR A 274 -18.46 2.92 -15.00
CA THR A 274 -19.91 3.02 -14.75
C THR A 274 -20.61 3.54 -16.00
N LYS A 275 -20.70 2.71 -17.05
CA LYS A 275 -21.73 2.84 -18.09
C LYS A 275 -22.22 1.46 -18.49
#